data_b1746fa5a7861b2e3666506f55ab70df
#
_entry.id   b1746fa5a7861b2e3666506f55ab70df
#
_cell.length_a   1.000
_cell.length_b   1.000
_cell.length_c   1.000
_cell.angle_alpha   90.00
_cell.angle_beta   90.00
_cell.angle_gamma   90.00
#
_symmetry.space_group_name_H-M   'P 1'
#
loop_
_entity.id
_entity.type
_entity.pdbx_description
1 polymer ?
#
loop_
_entity_poly.entity_id
_entity_poly.type
_entity_poly.pdbx_seq_one_letter_code
_entity_poly.pdbx_strand_id
1 'polypeptide(L)'
;MKILIVDDEIFARRTLERLLSMEEDVEVIEATDCYDAFALYEEKLPDIVITDIMMKGGIGGEWLIEKILASNPDANIIVCSGRQKTDLLKYKLMGAKYCIQKPIKYQELWDCIDELMKS
;
A
#
# COMPACT_ATOMS: atom_id res chain seq x y z
N MET A 1 -8.18 2.00 12.87
CA MET A 1 -7.46 2.37 11.64
C MET A 1 -7.67 1.30 10.58
N LYS A 2 -8.07 1.70 9.40
CA LYS A 2 -8.29 0.78 8.29
C LYS A 2 -7.11 0.85 7.32
N ILE A 3 -6.55 -0.30 6.98
CA ILE A 3 -5.42 -0.38 6.04
C ILE A 3 -5.79 -1.35 4.93
N LEU A 4 -5.75 -0.85 3.69
CA LEU A 4 -5.97 -1.67 2.50
C LEU A 4 -4.62 -2.17 2.01
N ILE A 5 -4.47 -3.49 1.89
CA ILE A 5 -3.26 -4.09 1.34
C ILE A 5 -3.57 -4.69 -0.03
N VAL A 6 -2.68 -4.45 -0.99
CA VAL A 6 -2.87 -4.86 -2.37
C VAL A 6 -1.63 -5.59 -2.85
N ASP A 7 -1.78 -6.89 -3.10
CA ASP A 7 -0.71 -7.73 -3.62
C ASP A 7 -1.35 -8.99 -4.21
N ASP A 8 -0.95 -9.40 -5.39
CA ASP A 8 -1.50 -10.59 -6.02
C ASP A 8 -0.89 -11.89 -5.49
N GLU A 9 0.15 -11.79 -4.67
CA GLU A 9 0.87 -12.93 -4.15
C GLU A 9 0.45 -13.20 -2.71
N ILE A 10 -0.08 -14.40 -2.46
CA ILE A 10 -0.70 -14.73 -1.17
C ILE A 10 0.28 -14.64 0.01
N PHE A 11 1.53 -15.10 -0.19
CA PHE A 11 2.51 -15.08 0.91
C PHE A 11 2.89 -13.66 1.28
N ALA A 12 3.00 -12.76 0.31
CA ALA A 12 3.26 -11.35 0.56
C ALA A 12 2.13 -10.71 1.35
N ARG A 13 0.86 -11.00 0.98
CA ARG A 13 -0.28 -10.49 1.73
C ARG A 13 -0.32 -11.03 3.15
N ARG A 14 -0.03 -12.33 3.34
CA ARG A 14 -0.01 -12.93 4.68
C ARG A 14 1.08 -12.32 5.56
N THR A 15 2.24 -12.03 4.98
CA THR A 15 3.33 -11.37 5.71
C THR A 15 2.90 -9.98 6.17
N LEU A 16 2.32 -9.18 5.25
CA LEU A 16 1.82 -7.86 5.60
C LEU A 16 0.74 -7.92 6.67
N GLU A 17 -0.25 -8.79 6.49
CA GLU A 17 -1.33 -8.95 7.46
C GLU A 17 -0.79 -9.27 8.84
N ARG A 18 0.20 -10.17 8.92
CA ARG A 18 0.81 -10.54 10.19
C ARG A 18 1.50 -9.36 10.85
N LEU A 19 2.29 -8.60 10.07
CA LEU A 19 2.99 -7.43 10.60
C LEU A 19 2.02 -6.35 11.09
N LEU A 20 0.93 -6.15 10.36
CA LEU A 20 -0.08 -5.15 10.72
C LEU A 20 -0.89 -5.59 11.93
N SER A 21 -1.18 -6.88 12.04
CA SER A 21 -1.99 -7.42 13.14
C SER A 21 -1.24 -7.51 14.47
N MET A 22 0.04 -7.22 14.48
CA MET A 22 0.81 -7.11 15.74
C MET A 22 0.40 -5.91 16.57
N GLU A 23 -0.24 -4.93 15.96
CA GLU A 23 -0.74 -3.75 16.65
C GLU A 23 -2.25 -3.83 16.81
N GLU A 24 -2.76 -3.29 17.90
CA GLU A 24 -4.19 -3.27 18.17
C GLU A 24 -4.89 -2.20 17.32
N ASP A 25 -6.20 -2.37 17.15
CA ASP A 25 -7.08 -1.41 16.47
C ASP A 25 -6.77 -1.22 14.98
N VAL A 26 -6.25 -2.25 14.32
CA VAL A 26 -6.02 -2.23 12.87
C VAL A 26 -7.01 -3.18 12.20
N GLU A 27 -7.79 -2.63 11.27
CA GLU A 27 -8.64 -3.43 10.38
C GLU A 27 -7.93 -3.55 9.04
N VAL A 28 -7.60 -4.78 8.64
CA VAL A 28 -6.90 -5.06 7.39
C VAL A 28 -7.92 -5.43 6.32
N ILE A 29 -7.87 -4.74 5.19
CA ILE A 29 -8.70 -5.01 4.02
C ILE A 29 -7.76 -5.50 2.93
N GLU A 30 -8.08 -6.60 2.26
CA GLU A 30 -7.20 -7.21 1.27
C GLU A 30 -7.78 -7.15 -0.13
N ALA A 31 -6.92 -6.85 -1.11
CA ALA A 31 -7.26 -6.93 -2.53
C ALA A 31 -6.15 -7.66 -3.27
N THR A 32 -6.50 -8.42 -4.29
CA THR A 32 -5.55 -9.20 -5.08
C THR A 32 -5.25 -8.59 -6.44
N ASP A 33 -6.01 -7.59 -6.86
CA ASP A 33 -5.77 -6.86 -8.09
C ASP A 33 -6.13 -5.38 -7.91
N CYS A 34 -5.71 -4.57 -8.87
CA CYS A 34 -5.87 -3.12 -8.77
C CYS A 34 -7.31 -2.65 -8.94
N TYR A 35 -8.11 -3.34 -9.74
CA TYR A 35 -9.51 -2.96 -9.92
C TYR A 35 -10.30 -3.17 -8.65
N ASP A 36 -10.12 -4.33 -8.02
CA ASP A 36 -10.77 -4.64 -6.76
C ASP A 36 -10.30 -3.69 -5.66
N ALA A 37 -8.99 -3.40 -5.65
CA ALA A 37 -8.40 -2.48 -4.69
C ALA A 37 -9.03 -1.10 -4.79
N PHE A 38 -9.22 -0.57 -6.00
CA PHE A 38 -9.81 0.75 -6.16
C PHE A 38 -11.27 0.77 -5.73
N ALA A 39 -12.02 -0.28 -6.06
CA ALA A 39 -13.42 -0.41 -5.62
C ALA A 39 -13.51 -0.43 -4.09
N LEU A 40 -12.64 -1.21 -3.44
CA LEU A 40 -12.60 -1.26 -1.98
C LEU A 40 -12.15 0.07 -1.37
N TYR A 41 -11.24 0.77 -2.03
CA TYR A 41 -10.81 2.08 -1.57
C TYR A 41 -11.99 3.05 -1.51
N GLU A 42 -12.79 3.10 -2.56
CA GLU A 42 -13.93 4.00 -2.62
C GLU A 42 -15.05 3.61 -1.66
N GLU A 43 -15.24 2.30 -1.46
CA GLU A 43 -16.27 1.79 -0.56
C GLU A 43 -15.89 1.95 0.92
N LYS A 44 -14.66 1.56 1.27
CA LYS A 44 -14.23 1.47 2.66
C LYS A 44 -13.50 2.70 3.17
N LEU A 45 -12.98 3.53 2.29
CA LEU A 45 -12.22 4.73 2.63
C LEU A 45 -11.11 4.44 3.66
N PRO A 46 -10.15 3.56 3.32
CA PRO A 46 -9.09 3.22 4.27
C PRO A 46 -8.20 4.43 4.58
N ASP A 47 -7.60 4.39 5.76
CA ASP A 47 -6.67 5.44 6.18
C ASP A 47 -5.35 5.36 5.45
N ILE A 48 -4.93 4.14 5.10
CA ILE A 48 -3.65 3.88 4.43
C ILE A 48 -3.86 2.79 3.38
N VAL A 49 -3.19 2.94 2.24
CA VAL A 49 -3.10 1.91 1.20
C VAL A 49 -1.65 1.45 1.11
N ILE A 50 -1.42 0.15 1.21
CA ILE A 50 -0.10 -0.46 1.00
C ILE A 50 -0.22 -1.34 -0.23
N THR A 51 0.48 -0.97 -1.32
CA THR A 51 0.36 -1.68 -2.58
C THR A 51 1.70 -2.12 -3.13
N ASP A 52 1.73 -3.32 -3.70
CA ASP A 52 2.82 -3.74 -4.55
C ASP A 52 2.70 -3.02 -5.89
N ILE A 53 3.81 -2.88 -6.59
CA ILE A 53 3.84 -2.25 -7.91
C ILE A 53 3.69 -3.28 -9.03
N MET A 54 4.36 -4.42 -8.89
CA MET A 54 4.36 -5.44 -9.93
C MET A 54 3.30 -6.49 -9.63
N MET A 55 2.21 -6.43 -10.37
CA MET A 55 1.13 -7.40 -10.26
C MET A 55 0.84 -8.05 -11.60
N LYS A 56 0.43 -9.31 -11.57
CA LYS A 56 0.09 -10.07 -12.76
C LYS A 56 -1.15 -9.46 -13.41
N GLY A 57 -1.29 -9.67 -14.71
CA GLY A 57 -2.45 -9.18 -15.46
C GLY A 57 -2.27 -7.83 -16.12
N GLY A 58 -1.07 -7.25 -16.07
CA GLY A 58 -0.72 -6.07 -16.84
C GLY A 58 -1.08 -4.73 -16.24
N ILE A 59 -1.91 -4.68 -15.21
CA ILE A 59 -2.25 -3.44 -14.53
C ILE A 59 -1.56 -3.43 -13.17
N GLY A 60 -0.57 -2.56 -13.04
CA GLY A 60 0.24 -2.48 -11.84
C GLY A 60 -0.21 -1.42 -10.87
N GLY A 61 0.57 -1.28 -9.80
CA GLY A 61 0.30 -0.30 -8.76
C GLY A 61 0.31 1.14 -9.24
N GLU A 62 0.97 1.42 -10.37
CA GLU A 62 0.98 2.77 -10.94
C GLU A 62 -0.44 3.23 -11.29
N TRP A 63 -1.20 2.37 -11.96
CA TRP A 63 -2.60 2.67 -12.27
C TRP A 63 -3.40 2.95 -11.00
N LEU A 64 -3.18 2.13 -9.98
CA LEU A 64 -3.89 2.27 -8.70
C LEU A 64 -3.55 3.60 -8.02
N ILE A 65 -2.27 3.96 -8.00
CA ILE A 65 -1.82 5.22 -7.42
C ILE A 65 -2.50 6.39 -8.12
N GLU A 66 -2.51 6.40 -9.45
CA GLU A 66 -3.14 7.46 -10.22
C GLU A 66 -4.64 7.58 -9.93
N LYS A 67 -5.33 6.45 -9.87
CA LYS A 67 -6.78 6.44 -9.62
C LYS A 67 -7.12 6.91 -8.21
N ILE A 68 -6.38 6.44 -7.21
CA ILE A 68 -6.63 6.85 -5.83
C ILE A 68 -6.35 8.35 -5.66
N LEU A 69 -5.24 8.84 -6.19
CA LEU A 69 -4.89 10.25 -6.05
C LEU A 69 -5.82 11.17 -6.83
N ALA A 70 -6.39 10.69 -7.95
CA ALA A 70 -7.42 11.46 -8.66
C ALA A 70 -8.69 11.59 -7.82
N SER A 71 -9.02 10.59 -7.04
CA SER A 71 -10.17 10.59 -6.14
C SER A 71 -9.89 11.35 -4.85
N ASN A 72 -8.68 11.20 -4.30
CA ASN A 72 -8.25 11.86 -3.07
C ASN A 72 -6.77 12.22 -3.15
N PRO A 73 -6.45 13.49 -3.49
CA PRO A 73 -5.06 13.92 -3.63
C PRO A 73 -4.20 13.77 -2.37
N ASP A 74 -4.84 13.70 -1.20
CA ASP A 74 -4.14 13.57 0.08
C ASP A 74 -4.05 12.11 0.57
N ALA A 75 -4.40 11.16 -0.26
CA ALA A 75 -4.39 9.74 0.12
C ALA A 75 -3.01 9.29 0.60
N ASN A 76 -3.00 8.48 1.64
CA ASN A 76 -1.78 7.93 2.22
C ASN A 76 -1.46 6.60 1.56
N ILE A 77 -0.52 6.62 0.61
CA ILE A 77 -0.14 5.43 -0.15
C ILE A 77 1.31 5.06 0.18
N ILE A 78 1.50 3.81 0.59
CA ILE A 78 2.82 3.21 0.78
C ILE A 78 3.02 2.19 -0.33
N VAL A 79 4.09 2.34 -1.10
CA VAL A 79 4.47 1.39 -2.14
C VAL A 79 5.48 0.41 -1.57
N CYS A 80 5.25 -0.88 -1.80
CA CYS A 80 6.18 -1.94 -1.42
C CYS A 80 6.61 -2.66 -2.68
N SER A 81 7.91 -2.81 -2.90
CA SER A 81 8.41 -3.41 -4.13
C SER A 81 9.75 -4.11 -3.92
N GLY A 82 9.99 -5.16 -4.71
CA GLY A 82 11.31 -5.80 -4.79
C GLY A 82 12.29 -5.06 -5.67
N ARG A 83 11.87 -3.96 -6.30
CA ARG A 83 12.71 -3.17 -7.19
C ARG A 83 13.76 -2.38 -6.44
N GLN A 84 14.79 -1.93 -7.17
CA GLN A 84 15.86 -1.15 -6.60
C GLN A 84 15.37 0.25 -6.18
N LYS A 85 16.11 0.85 -5.28
CA LYS A 85 15.81 2.15 -4.67
C LYS A 85 15.55 3.26 -5.69
N THR A 86 16.28 3.24 -6.80
CA THR A 86 16.14 4.25 -7.86
C THR A 86 14.77 4.19 -8.52
N ASP A 87 14.19 2.99 -8.64
CA ASP A 87 12.86 2.82 -9.21
C ASP A 87 11.78 3.31 -8.24
N LEU A 88 12.03 3.18 -6.94
CA LEU A 88 11.07 3.61 -5.92
C LEU A 88 10.88 5.12 -5.88
N LEU A 89 11.90 5.88 -6.26
CA LEU A 89 11.80 7.34 -6.32
C LEU A 89 10.70 7.78 -7.29
N LYS A 90 10.53 7.05 -8.38
CA LYS A 90 9.47 7.33 -9.36
C LYS A 90 8.09 7.36 -8.70
N TYR A 91 7.83 6.41 -7.81
CA TYR A 91 6.52 6.31 -7.17
C TYR A 91 6.28 7.41 -6.15
N LYS A 92 7.33 7.86 -5.49
CA LYS A 92 7.25 9.04 -4.62
C LYS A 92 6.91 10.29 -5.43
N LEU A 93 7.51 10.44 -6.60
CA LEU A 93 7.21 11.56 -7.49
C LEU A 93 5.79 11.51 -8.02
N MET A 94 5.20 10.32 -8.13
CA MET A 94 3.80 10.16 -8.51
C MET A 94 2.84 10.53 -7.39
N GLY A 95 3.31 10.60 -6.15
CA GLY A 95 2.49 10.98 -5.00
C GLY A 95 2.39 9.95 -3.89
N ALA A 96 3.06 8.80 -4.01
CA ALA A 96 3.15 7.86 -2.89
C ALA A 96 3.94 8.50 -1.76
N LYS A 97 3.44 8.39 -0.55
CA LYS A 97 4.08 9.03 0.61
C LYS A 97 5.36 8.33 1.02
N TYR A 98 5.39 7.00 0.93
CA TYR A 98 6.55 6.20 1.26
C TYR A 98 6.70 5.05 0.28
N CYS A 99 7.96 4.63 0.09
CA CYS A 99 8.30 3.48 -0.73
C CYS A 99 9.21 2.58 0.10
N ILE A 100 8.77 1.34 0.32
CA ILE A 100 9.50 0.37 1.11
C ILE A 100 9.99 -0.74 0.19
N GLN A 101 11.26 -1.09 0.30
CA GLN A 101 11.84 -2.20 -0.45
C GLN A 101 11.59 -3.50 0.28
N LYS A 102 11.16 -4.53 -0.45
CA LYS A 102 11.00 -5.87 0.10
C LYS A 102 12.38 -6.48 0.38
N PRO A 103 12.54 -7.29 1.42
CA PRO A 103 11.51 -7.75 2.37
C PRO A 103 11.09 -6.65 3.36
N ILE A 104 9.79 -6.63 3.66
CA ILE A 104 9.23 -5.60 4.55
C ILE A 104 9.56 -5.96 5.99
N LYS A 105 10.12 -4.99 6.72
CA LYS A 105 10.46 -5.15 8.13
C LYS A 105 9.44 -4.42 9.00
N TYR A 106 9.11 -5.02 10.13
CA TYR A 106 8.12 -4.48 11.06
C TYR A 106 8.40 -3.01 11.43
N GLN A 107 9.63 -2.72 11.85
CA GLN A 107 9.95 -1.38 12.33
C GLN A 107 9.84 -0.33 11.22
N GLU A 108 10.34 -0.65 10.03
CA GLU A 108 10.27 0.27 8.90
C GLU A 108 8.82 0.54 8.49
N LEU A 109 8.00 -0.51 8.45
CA LEU A 109 6.59 -0.38 8.09
C LEU A 109 5.85 0.50 9.11
N TRP A 110 6.01 0.21 10.39
CA TRP A 110 5.29 0.93 11.42
C TRP A 110 5.80 2.36 11.62
N ASP A 111 7.09 2.62 11.36
CA ASP A 111 7.59 3.99 11.35
C ASP A 111 6.88 4.82 10.28
N CYS A 112 6.66 4.25 9.09
CA CYS A 112 5.93 4.92 8.02
C CYS A 112 4.46 5.16 8.41
N ILE A 113 3.82 4.14 8.95
CA ILE A 113 2.41 4.24 9.36
C ILE A 113 2.23 5.29 10.45
N ASP A 114 3.09 5.25 11.47
CA ASP A 114 3.02 6.20 12.57
C ASP A 114 3.22 7.63 12.09
N GLU A 115 4.15 7.84 11.16
CA GLU A 115 4.39 9.16 10.60
C GLU A 115 3.18 9.67 9.81
N LEU A 116 2.55 8.81 9.03
CA LEU A 116 1.37 9.17 8.24
C LEU A 116 0.17 9.49 9.12
N MET A 117 0.04 8.81 10.25
CA MET A 117 -1.10 9.00 11.14
C MET A 117 -0.90 10.12 12.17
N LYS A 118 0.28 10.73 12.21
CA LYS A 118 0.50 11.95 12.96
C LYS A 118 -0.24 13.09 12.27
N SER A 119 -1.03 13.78 12.99
CA SER A 119 -1.75 14.93 12.42
C SER A 119 -1.23 16.22 12.98
#